data_675bc783eb080834b979bb961adb9a6e
#
_entry.id   675bc783eb080834b979bb961adb9a6e
#
_cell.length_a   1.000
_cell.length_b   1.000
_cell.length_c   1.000
_cell.angle_alpha   90.00
_cell.angle_beta   90.00
_cell.angle_gamma   90.00
#
_symmetry.space_group_name_H-M   'P 1'
#
loop_
_entity.id
_entity.type
_entity.pdbx_description
1 polymer ?
#
loop_
_entity_poly.entity_id
_entity_poly.type
_entity_poly.pdbx_seq_one_letter_code
_entity_poly.pdbx_strand_id
1 'polypeptide(L)'
;MSNRPTRTRARIRALVVAVLVLAFAIPWTYAHIAYAWDWKEKTEGDACTGKYYLTQYDKQRSMKLGTLSDGRLVFVGITGKVSMGRQLGSFGLSALTGYDHYDLIGQAEDLHRGDSITVEGVGTFTLKEAHSDIVWFTPNPGKATFCFDPDPTFTFRDFP
;
A
#
# COMPACT_ATOMS: atom_id res chain seq x y z
N MET A 1 -12.41 63.44 -16.83
CA MET A 1 -11.56 62.74 -15.83
C MET A 1 -11.64 61.26 -15.99
N SER A 2 -10.62 60.59 -16.52
CA SER A 2 -10.64 59.22 -17.00
C SER A 2 -10.31 58.24 -15.84
N ASN A 3 -11.24 57.34 -15.53
CA ASN A 3 -11.12 56.27 -14.54
C ASN A 3 -10.25 55.10 -15.05
N ARG A 4 -8.95 55.28 -15.14
CA ARG A 4 -7.98 54.25 -15.52
C ARG A 4 -7.49 53.32 -14.39
N PRO A 5 -7.79 53.47 -13.09
CA PRO A 5 -7.24 52.59 -12.06
C PRO A 5 -7.93 51.22 -11.91
N THR A 6 -9.12 51.02 -12.45
CA THR A 6 -9.91 49.78 -12.24
C THR A 6 -9.39 48.58 -13.04
N ARG A 7 -8.87 48.79 -14.26
CA ARG A 7 -8.36 47.68 -15.10
C ARG A 7 -7.05 47.08 -14.54
N THR A 8 -6.18 47.89 -13.94
CA THR A 8 -4.90 47.41 -13.39
C THR A 8 -5.16 46.58 -12.13
N ARG A 9 -6.07 46.99 -11.26
CA ARG A 9 -6.46 46.23 -10.04
C ARG A 9 -7.13 44.90 -10.40
N ALA A 10 -7.96 44.87 -11.43
CA ALA A 10 -8.55 43.61 -11.91
C ALA A 10 -7.50 42.62 -12.46
N ARG A 11 -6.52 43.11 -13.21
CA ARG A 11 -5.41 42.30 -13.71
C ARG A 11 -4.53 41.74 -12.58
N ILE A 12 -4.21 42.54 -11.57
CA ILE A 12 -3.42 42.10 -10.42
C ILE A 12 -4.21 41.01 -9.63
N ARG A 13 -5.52 41.21 -9.40
CA ARG A 13 -6.35 40.21 -8.75
C ARG A 13 -6.41 38.88 -9.54
N ALA A 14 -6.58 38.97 -10.85
CA ALA A 14 -6.59 37.78 -11.72
C ALA A 14 -5.22 37.05 -11.69
N LEU A 15 -4.13 37.79 -11.67
CA LEU A 15 -2.79 37.20 -11.61
C LEU A 15 -2.53 36.53 -10.26
N VAL A 16 -2.95 37.16 -9.14
CA VAL A 16 -2.86 36.56 -7.79
C VAL A 16 -3.68 35.27 -7.70
N VAL A 17 -4.91 35.27 -8.21
CA VAL A 17 -5.76 34.07 -8.25
C VAL A 17 -5.13 32.97 -9.10
N ALA A 18 -4.59 33.31 -10.26
CA ALA A 18 -3.92 32.33 -11.14
C ALA A 18 -2.68 31.71 -10.45
N VAL A 19 -1.88 32.51 -9.78
CA VAL A 19 -0.70 32.04 -9.02
C VAL A 19 -1.14 31.11 -7.88
N LEU A 20 -2.18 31.48 -7.13
CA LEU A 20 -2.69 30.63 -6.06
C LEU A 20 -3.24 29.29 -6.60
N VAL A 21 -4.01 29.33 -7.69
CA VAL A 21 -4.52 28.09 -8.32
C VAL A 21 -3.37 27.19 -8.78
N LEU A 22 -2.34 27.76 -9.42
CA LEU A 22 -1.17 26.99 -9.86
C LEU A 22 -0.37 26.45 -8.68
N ALA A 23 -0.22 27.24 -7.60
CA ALA A 23 0.47 26.80 -6.39
C ALA A 23 -0.20 25.60 -5.70
N PHE A 24 -1.51 25.43 -5.85
CA PHE A 24 -2.24 24.27 -5.36
C PHE A 24 -2.34 23.14 -6.39
N ALA A 25 -2.60 23.47 -7.65
CA ALA A 25 -2.82 22.48 -8.69
C ALA A 25 -1.54 21.68 -9.01
N ILE A 26 -0.37 22.33 -9.03
CA ILE A 26 0.89 21.66 -9.35
C ILE A 26 1.26 20.60 -8.30
N PRO A 27 1.33 20.89 -7.00
CA PRO A 27 1.61 19.89 -5.98
C PRO A 27 0.57 18.78 -5.93
N TRP A 28 -0.71 19.12 -6.12
CA TRP A 28 -1.80 18.16 -6.16
C TRP A 28 -1.65 17.18 -7.34
N THR A 29 -1.41 17.70 -8.56
CA THR A 29 -1.18 16.88 -9.74
C THR A 29 0.07 16.00 -9.58
N TYR A 30 1.16 16.57 -9.05
CA TYR A 30 2.38 15.83 -8.78
C TYR A 30 2.16 14.70 -7.76
N ALA A 31 1.47 14.97 -6.67
CA ALA A 31 1.13 13.96 -5.67
C ALA A 31 0.31 12.82 -6.29
N HIS A 32 -0.72 13.14 -7.08
CA HIS A 32 -1.52 12.13 -7.77
C HIS A 32 -0.70 11.29 -8.75
N ILE A 33 0.15 11.91 -9.56
CA ILE A 33 1.00 11.19 -10.51
C ILE A 33 2.06 10.35 -9.78
N ALA A 34 2.70 10.91 -8.75
CA ALA A 34 3.77 10.24 -8.04
C ALA A 34 3.29 9.05 -7.17
N TYR A 35 2.06 9.13 -6.66
CA TYR A 35 1.52 8.11 -5.75
C TYR A 35 0.58 7.11 -6.43
N ALA A 36 -0.14 7.52 -7.48
CA ALA A 36 -1.12 6.66 -8.15
C ALA A 36 -0.59 5.98 -9.41
N TRP A 37 0.47 6.50 -10.01
CA TRP A 37 0.95 5.97 -11.27
C TRP A 37 2.12 5.01 -11.08
N ASP A 38 1.85 3.76 -11.34
CA ASP A 38 2.69 2.59 -11.29
C ASP A 38 3.56 2.41 -12.57
N TRP A 39 4.13 3.48 -13.06
CA TRP A 39 4.76 3.51 -14.38
C TRP A 39 6.21 3.00 -14.43
N LYS A 40 6.88 2.87 -13.27
CA LYS A 40 8.29 2.46 -13.21
C LYS A 40 8.50 0.96 -12.96
N GLU A 41 7.53 0.28 -12.37
CA GLU A 41 7.64 -1.12 -11.98
C GLU A 41 6.72 -2.05 -12.76
N LYS A 42 6.18 -1.62 -13.92
CA LYS A 42 5.56 -2.54 -14.87
C LYS A 42 6.65 -3.40 -15.49
N THR A 43 7.10 -4.39 -14.77
CA THR A 43 7.97 -5.43 -15.30
C THR A 43 7.12 -6.56 -15.86
N GLU A 44 7.44 -7.00 -17.06
CA GLU A 44 6.89 -8.22 -17.63
C GLU A 44 7.28 -9.41 -16.75
N GLY A 45 6.31 -10.28 -16.47
CA GLY A 45 6.50 -11.49 -15.71
C GLY A 45 5.90 -11.47 -14.30
N ASP A 46 5.65 -12.66 -13.79
CA ASP A 46 5.16 -12.87 -12.44
C ASP A 46 6.34 -12.80 -11.47
N ALA A 47 6.30 -11.87 -10.52
CA ALA A 47 7.32 -11.74 -9.47
C ALA A 47 7.29 -12.92 -8.49
N CYS A 48 6.31 -13.79 -8.64
CA CYS A 48 5.97 -14.82 -7.67
C CYS A 48 6.06 -16.23 -8.18
N THR A 49 6.64 -17.11 -7.36
CA THR A 49 6.62 -18.57 -7.54
C THR A 49 5.73 -19.29 -6.52
N GLY A 50 5.13 -18.56 -5.57
CA GLY A 50 4.32 -19.11 -4.48
C GLY A 50 2.97 -19.65 -4.94
N LYS A 51 2.43 -20.61 -4.17
CA LYS A 51 1.16 -21.31 -4.48
C LYS A 51 -0.08 -20.44 -4.31
N TYR A 52 -0.06 -19.47 -3.40
CA TYR A 52 -1.24 -18.73 -2.98
C TYR A 52 -1.05 -17.24 -3.16
N TYR A 53 -2.12 -16.53 -3.46
CA TYR A 53 -2.13 -15.08 -3.55
C TYR A 53 -2.94 -14.49 -2.40
N LEU A 54 -2.28 -13.66 -1.58
CA LEU A 54 -2.90 -12.94 -0.48
C LEU A 54 -3.09 -11.50 -0.92
N THR A 55 -4.32 -11.09 -1.10
CA THR A 55 -4.65 -9.71 -1.48
C THR A 55 -5.50 -9.08 -0.40
N GLN A 56 -5.09 -7.90 0.06
CA GLN A 56 -5.83 -7.15 1.06
C GLN A 56 -5.84 -5.66 0.73
N TYR A 57 -6.94 -5.00 1.09
CA TYR A 57 -7.07 -3.55 1.12
C TYR A 57 -6.86 -3.05 2.54
N ASP A 58 -6.16 -1.93 2.69
CA ASP A 58 -5.81 -1.34 4.00
C ASP A 58 -6.99 -1.16 4.97
N LYS A 59 -8.19 -0.95 4.44
CA LYS A 59 -9.41 -0.80 5.25
C LYS A 59 -9.97 -2.11 5.80
N GLN A 60 -9.40 -3.24 5.41
CA GLN A 60 -9.83 -4.54 5.89
C GLN A 60 -9.09 -4.88 7.19
N ARG A 61 -9.83 -5.49 8.13
CA ARG A 61 -9.22 -6.05 9.34
C ARG A 61 -8.28 -7.20 8.97
N SER A 62 -7.30 -7.46 9.84
CA SER A 62 -6.42 -8.64 9.70
C SER A 62 -7.23 -9.88 9.37
N MET A 63 -6.79 -10.63 8.37
CA MET A 63 -7.44 -11.87 7.96
C MET A 63 -6.74 -13.07 8.60
N LYS A 64 -7.52 -14.08 8.94
CA LYS A 64 -6.99 -15.34 9.47
C LYS A 64 -6.24 -16.07 8.36
N LEU A 65 -4.93 -16.25 8.53
CA LEU A 65 -4.07 -16.90 7.55
C LEU A 65 -4.07 -18.44 7.68
N GLY A 66 -4.03 -18.93 8.92
CA GLY A 66 -3.93 -20.37 9.18
C GLY A 66 -3.62 -20.68 10.64
N THR A 67 -2.94 -21.80 10.87
CA THR A 67 -2.62 -22.31 12.20
C THR A 67 -1.18 -22.82 12.23
N LEU A 68 -0.42 -22.43 13.26
CA LEU A 68 0.90 -22.96 13.55
C LEU A 68 0.85 -24.41 14.02
N SER A 69 1.98 -25.10 14.01
CA SER A 69 2.09 -26.48 14.50
C SER A 69 1.72 -26.67 15.97
N ASP A 70 1.82 -25.59 16.77
CA ASP A 70 1.41 -25.57 18.19
C ASP A 70 -0.09 -25.26 18.40
N GLY A 71 -0.86 -25.10 17.32
CA GLY A 71 -2.29 -24.83 17.35
C GLY A 71 -2.69 -23.35 17.42
N ARG A 72 -1.74 -22.40 17.51
CA ARG A 72 -2.04 -20.97 17.53
C ARG A 72 -2.55 -20.49 16.19
N LEU A 73 -3.59 -19.67 16.20
CA LEU A 73 -4.13 -19.04 15.01
C LEU A 73 -3.27 -17.87 14.57
N VAL A 74 -2.96 -17.79 13.29
CA VAL A 74 -2.19 -16.70 12.68
C VAL A 74 -3.10 -15.79 11.85
N PHE A 75 -2.90 -14.50 12.03
CA PHE A 75 -3.59 -13.44 11.30
C PHE A 75 -2.57 -12.60 10.54
N VAL A 76 -2.93 -12.16 9.35
CA VAL A 76 -2.11 -11.29 8.51
C VAL A 76 -2.84 -9.98 8.23
N GLY A 77 -2.12 -8.88 8.35
CA GLY A 77 -2.51 -7.56 7.86
C GLY A 77 -1.57 -7.14 6.75
N ILE A 78 -2.12 -6.74 5.62
CA ILE A 78 -1.35 -6.36 4.43
C ILE A 78 -1.72 -4.94 4.03
N THR A 79 -0.73 -4.14 3.69
CA THR A 79 -0.93 -2.80 3.16
C THR A 79 -0.04 -2.56 1.94
N GLY A 80 -0.46 -1.67 1.05
CA GLY A 80 0.31 -1.28 -0.11
C GLY A 80 0.31 0.22 -0.32
N LYS A 81 1.38 0.73 -0.87
CA LYS A 81 1.49 2.13 -1.30
C LYS A 81 2.32 2.22 -2.58
N VAL A 82 2.11 3.29 -3.34
CA VAL A 82 3.01 3.67 -4.42
C VAL A 82 3.71 4.96 -4.03
N SER A 83 5.02 4.99 -4.07
CA SER A 83 5.83 6.16 -3.76
C SER A 83 6.86 6.41 -4.85
N MET A 84 6.80 7.59 -5.47
CA MET A 84 7.70 7.98 -6.57
C MET A 84 7.74 6.94 -7.73
N GLY A 85 6.61 6.31 -8.02
CA GLY A 85 6.47 5.28 -9.05
C GLY A 85 7.01 3.90 -8.68
N ARG A 86 7.32 3.66 -7.39
CA ARG A 86 7.70 2.35 -6.85
C ARG A 86 6.55 1.76 -6.06
N GLN A 87 6.29 0.48 -6.28
CA GLN A 87 5.33 -0.30 -5.50
C GLN A 87 6.00 -0.75 -4.22
N LEU A 88 5.40 -0.39 -3.09
CA LEU A 88 5.89 -0.75 -1.77
C LEU A 88 4.79 -1.49 -1.02
N GLY A 89 5.12 -2.65 -0.50
CA GLY A 89 4.22 -3.45 0.31
C GLY A 89 4.71 -3.60 1.73
N SER A 90 3.79 -3.74 2.66
CA SER A 90 4.10 -4.02 4.06
C SER A 90 3.13 -5.07 4.57
N PHE A 91 3.57 -5.91 5.48
CA PHE A 91 2.70 -6.85 6.16
C PHE A 91 3.08 -7.01 7.64
N GLY A 92 2.12 -7.42 8.44
CA GLY A 92 2.31 -7.84 9.81
C GLY A 92 1.60 -9.15 10.08
N LEU A 93 2.26 -10.04 10.80
CA LEU A 93 1.72 -11.32 11.24
C LEU A 93 1.56 -11.35 12.75
N SER A 94 0.41 -11.75 13.22
CA SER A 94 0.11 -11.91 14.64
C SER A 94 -0.41 -13.30 14.93
N ALA A 95 0.09 -13.91 16.01
CA ALA A 95 -0.41 -15.19 16.53
C ALA A 95 -1.30 -14.95 17.74
N LEU A 96 -2.45 -15.61 17.78
CA LEU A 96 -3.36 -15.57 18.93
C LEU A 96 -2.78 -16.45 20.05
N THR A 97 -2.44 -15.85 21.20
CA THR A 97 -1.79 -16.53 22.33
C THR A 97 -2.71 -16.70 23.54
N GLY A 98 -3.94 -16.18 23.49
CA GLY A 98 -4.93 -16.27 24.56
C GLY A 98 -6.26 -15.68 24.14
N TYR A 99 -7.13 -15.44 25.10
CA TYR A 99 -8.38 -14.74 24.82
C TYR A 99 -8.08 -13.28 24.53
N ASP A 100 -8.23 -12.88 23.25
CA ASP A 100 -7.97 -11.52 22.72
C ASP A 100 -6.52 -10.99 22.88
N HIS A 101 -5.53 -11.87 23.06
CA HIS A 101 -4.12 -11.47 23.08
C HIS A 101 -3.40 -11.94 21.81
N TYR A 102 -2.71 -11.01 21.15
CA TYR A 102 -2.02 -11.25 19.89
C TYR A 102 -0.54 -10.87 20.02
N ASP A 103 0.33 -11.82 19.75
CA ASP A 103 1.77 -11.57 19.67
C ASP A 103 2.19 -11.33 18.21
N LEU A 104 2.96 -10.29 17.98
CA LEU A 104 3.57 -10.04 16.67
C LEU A 104 4.66 -11.08 16.43
N ILE A 105 4.50 -11.91 15.40
CA ILE A 105 5.43 -12.99 15.07
C ILE A 105 6.27 -12.71 13.81
N GLY A 106 5.88 -11.69 13.04
CA GLY A 106 6.63 -11.26 11.86
C GLY A 106 6.08 -9.96 11.31
N GLN A 107 6.97 -9.12 10.81
CA GLN A 107 6.59 -7.90 10.10
C GLN A 107 7.65 -7.53 9.07
N ALA A 108 7.22 -6.85 8.02
CA ALA A 108 8.10 -6.18 7.09
C ALA A 108 7.43 -4.93 6.53
N GLU A 109 8.23 -3.91 6.31
CA GLU A 109 7.77 -2.63 5.76
C GLU A 109 8.58 -2.27 4.52
N ASP A 110 7.96 -1.51 3.64
CA ASP A 110 8.57 -0.95 2.44
C ASP A 110 9.27 -2.00 1.53
N LEU A 111 8.71 -3.21 1.48
CA LEU A 111 9.15 -4.24 0.54
C LEU A 111 8.89 -3.79 -0.89
N HIS A 112 9.88 -3.93 -1.76
CA HIS A 112 9.74 -3.71 -3.19
C HIS A 112 9.14 -4.93 -3.88
N ARG A 113 8.59 -4.73 -5.06
CA ARG A 113 8.10 -5.83 -5.89
C ARG A 113 9.20 -6.86 -6.12
N GLY A 114 8.92 -8.12 -5.82
CA GLY A 114 9.86 -9.25 -5.91
C GLY A 114 10.65 -9.50 -4.62
N ASP A 115 10.63 -8.59 -3.66
CA ASP A 115 11.25 -8.84 -2.36
C ASP A 115 10.49 -9.92 -1.61
N SER A 116 11.24 -10.80 -0.96
CA SER A 116 10.69 -11.93 -0.21
C SER A 116 11.18 -11.89 1.24
N ILE A 117 10.29 -12.29 2.13
CA ILE A 117 10.62 -12.50 3.53
C ILE A 117 10.06 -13.83 4.02
N THR A 118 10.86 -14.55 4.80
CA THR A 118 10.46 -15.83 5.40
C THR A 118 10.22 -15.63 6.89
N VAL A 119 9.07 -16.10 7.36
CA VAL A 119 8.71 -16.16 8.77
C VAL A 119 8.70 -17.63 9.19
N GLU A 120 9.57 -17.97 10.14
CA GLU A 120 9.77 -19.35 10.62
C GLU A 120 8.47 -19.99 11.08
N GLY A 121 8.20 -21.21 10.63
CA GLY A 121 6.98 -21.97 10.94
C GLY A 121 5.69 -21.44 10.30
N VAL A 122 5.78 -20.38 9.47
CA VAL A 122 4.63 -19.84 8.73
C VAL A 122 4.84 -19.99 7.22
N GLY A 123 5.96 -19.48 6.69
CA GLY A 123 6.26 -19.55 5.26
C GLY A 123 6.90 -18.29 4.71
N THR A 124 6.98 -18.21 3.37
CA THR A 124 7.61 -17.12 2.65
C THR A 124 6.56 -16.24 1.95
N PHE A 125 6.72 -14.94 2.09
CA PHE A 125 5.88 -13.91 1.48
C PHE A 125 6.71 -13.12 0.46
N THR A 126 6.25 -13.03 -0.79
CA THR A 126 6.88 -12.24 -1.84
C THR A 126 5.92 -11.18 -2.34
N LEU A 127 6.33 -9.91 -2.34
CA LEU A 127 5.48 -8.84 -2.87
C LEU A 127 5.33 -8.97 -4.38
N LYS A 128 4.10 -9.16 -4.84
CA LYS A 128 3.75 -9.21 -6.26
C LYS A 128 3.45 -7.84 -6.82
N GLU A 129 2.58 -7.10 -6.16
CA GLU A 129 2.13 -5.77 -6.59
C GLU A 129 1.59 -4.96 -5.41
N ALA A 130 1.66 -3.65 -5.53
CA ALA A 130 1.03 -2.73 -4.61
C ALA A 130 0.41 -1.54 -5.35
N HIS A 131 -0.73 -1.07 -4.84
CA HIS A 131 -1.45 0.08 -5.37
C HIS A 131 -1.78 1.03 -4.23
N SER A 132 -1.70 2.33 -4.50
CA SER A 132 -2.14 3.36 -3.56
C SER A 132 -3.57 3.74 -3.82
N ASP A 133 -4.32 3.97 -2.74
CA ASP A 133 -5.54 4.74 -2.79
C ASP A 133 -5.23 6.21 -2.53
N ILE A 134 -5.71 7.10 -3.38
CA ILE A 134 -5.64 8.53 -3.16
C ILE A 134 -7.02 9.03 -2.82
N VAL A 135 -7.20 9.47 -1.57
CA VAL A 135 -8.42 10.12 -1.11
C VAL A 135 -8.11 11.59 -0.88
N TRP A 136 -8.72 12.45 -1.70
CA TRP A 136 -8.54 13.91 -1.67
C TRP A 136 -7.09 14.31 -1.91
N PHE A 137 -6.34 14.73 -0.91
CA PHE A 137 -4.96 15.22 -1.01
C PHE A 137 -3.95 14.35 -0.27
N THR A 138 -4.40 13.29 0.40
CA THR A 138 -3.54 12.41 1.18
C THR A 138 -3.41 11.05 0.52
N PRO A 139 -2.17 10.57 0.30
CA PRO A 139 -1.96 9.17 -0.04
C PRO A 139 -2.43 8.32 1.14
N ASN A 140 -3.37 7.42 0.88
CA ASN A 140 -3.77 6.41 1.84
C ASN A 140 -3.10 5.09 1.48
N PRO A 141 -2.77 4.26 2.47
CA PRO A 141 -2.42 2.88 2.22
C PRO A 141 -3.50 2.23 1.37
N GLY A 142 -3.07 1.53 0.36
CA GLY A 142 -3.95 0.93 -0.63
C GLY A 142 -3.91 -0.59 -0.56
N LYS A 143 -4.09 -1.21 -1.71
CA LYS A 143 -4.08 -2.64 -1.88
C LYS A 143 -2.66 -3.15 -2.08
N ALA A 144 -2.31 -4.29 -1.47
CA ALA A 144 -1.14 -5.07 -1.88
C ALA A 144 -1.52 -6.53 -2.09
N THR A 145 -0.75 -7.19 -2.95
CA THR A 145 -0.84 -8.62 -3.22
C THR A 145 0.51 -9.25 -2.97
N PHE A 146 0.53 -10.21 -2.07
CA PHE A 146 1.69 -11.06 -1.80
C PHE A 146 1.45 -12.46 -2.34
N CYS A 147 2.50 -13.09 -2.84
CA CYS A 147 2.53 -14.52 -2.99
C CYS A 147 2.94 -15.13 -1.66
N PHE A 148 2.31 -16.20 -1.31
CA PHE A 148 2.56 -16.94 -0.10
C PHE A 148 2.91 -18.38 -0.42
N ASP A 149 4.05 -18.83 0.07
CA ASP A 149 4.48 -20.22 0.05
C ASP A 149 4.56 -20.71 1.51
N PRO A 150 3.55 -21.50 1.97
CA PRO A 150 3.47 -21.91 3.35
C PRO A 150 4.59 -22.89 3.72
N ASP A 151 5.09 -22.76 4.97
CA ASP A 151 5.95 -23.79 5.56
C ASP A 151 5.19 -25.14 5.62
N PRO A 152 5.85 -26.28 5.40
CA PRO A 152 5.21 -27.60 5.45
C PRO A 152 4.49 -27.92 6.76
N THR A 153 4.91 -27.28 7.86
CA THR A 153 4.31 -27.45 9.19
C THR A 153 3.13 -26.51 9.46
N PHE A 154 2.91 -25.52 8.56
CA PHE A 154 1.85 -24.54 8.67
C PHE A 154 0.57 -25.04 8.02
N THR A 155 -0.51 -25.06 8.78
CA THR A 155 -1.83 -25.39 8.22
C THR A 155 -2.48 -24.13 7.65
N PHE A 156 -2.29 -23.91 6.34
CA PHE A 156 -2.90 -22.80 5.63
C PHE A 156 -4.42 -23.00 5.49
N ARG A 157 -5.16 -21.93 5.73
CA ARG A 157 -6.60 -21.91 5.48
C ARG A 157 -6.84 -21.38 4.09
N ASP A 158 -7.20 -22.27 3.18
CA ASP A 158 -7.64 -21.89 1.83
C ASP A 158 -8.89 -21.00 1.96
N PHE A 159 -8.83 -19.80 1.39
CA PHE A 159 -9.99 -18.93 1.29
C PHE A 159 -10.67 -19.24 -0.04
N PRO A 160 -11.96 -19.53 -0.04
CA PRO A 160 -12.71 -19.72 -1.28
C PRO A 160 -12.79 -18.43 -2.10
#